data_111496546f5483bb3ca9d4eb482ad659
#
_entry.id   111496546f5483bb3ca9d4eb482ad659
#
_cell.length_a   1.000
_cell.length_b   1.000
_cell.length_c   1.000
_cell.angle_alpha   90.00
_cell.angle_beta   90.00
_cell.angle_gamma   90.00
#
_symmetry.space_group_name_H-M   'P 1'
#
loop_
_entity.id
_entity.type
_entity.pdbx_description
1 polymer ?
#
loop_
_entity_poly.entity_id
_entity_poly.type
_entity_poly.pdbx_seq_one_letter_code
_entity_poly.pdbx_strand_id
1 'polypeptide(L)'
;MKRELSGGYELDDDPARIDIDAVHDFVSNHSYWAPGRSRQVQEELIAQAIRVVALYRDGEQVGFARAVGDSHLVYLADVYVLPEHRGRGLGVELLREMIDNGPYAETRWMLHTADAHKLYERFGFGPASDRVMERARRT
;
A
#
# COMPACT_ATOMS: atom_id res chain seq x y z
N MET A 1 15.25 -2.26 3.14
CA MET A 1 15.57 -1.21 4.14
C MET A 1 14.56 -1.28 5.27
N LYS A 2 15.02 -1.07 6.48
CA LYS A 2 14.22 -1.24 7.68
C LYS A 2 14.29 0.03 8.52
N ARG A 3 13.16 0.55 8.97
CA ARG A 3 13.10 1.77 9.78
C ARG A 3 12.23 1.55 11.01
N GLU A 4 12.80 1.80 12.18
CA GLU A 4 12.09 1.67 13.43
C GLU A 4 11.28 2.93 13.73
N LEU A 5 10.09 2.72 14.29
CA LEU A 5 9.19 3.76 14.76
C LEU A 5 8.97 3.59 16.26
N SER A 6 8.41 4.60 16.92
CA SER A 6 8.09 4.50 18.36
C SER A 6 7.00 3.45 18.61
N GLY A 7 6.95 2.93 19.82
CA GLY A 7 5.90 1.99 20.23
C GLY A 7 6.10 0.55 19.76
N GLY A 8 7.32 0.18 19.40
CA GLY A 8 7.61 -1.19 18.95
C GLY A 8 7.25 -1.46 17.49
N TYR A 9 6.94 -0.41 16.73
CA TYR A 9 6.63 -0.56 15.31
C TYR A 9 7.88 -0.42 14.44
N GLU A 10 7.86 -1.08 13.28
CA GLU A 10 8.89 -0.90 12.27
C GLU A 10 8.31 -1.01 10.86
N LEU A 11 8.96 -0.36 9.92
CA LEU A 11 8.67 -0.46 8.49
C LEU A 11 9.80 -1.23 7.81
N ASP A 12 9.46 -2.08 6.86
CA ASP A 12 10.44 -2.81 6.08
C ASP A 12 9.92 -3.01 4.67
N ASP A 13 10.80 -2.89 3.68
CA ASP A 13 10.49 -3.10 2.28
C ASP A 13 11.06 -4.41 1.72
N ASP A 14 11.50 -5.31 2.57
CA ASP A 14 12.00 -6.62 2.15
C ASP A 14 10.83 -7.51 1.70
N PRO A 15 10.73 -7.84 0.39
CA PRO A 15 9.63 -8.67 -0.09
C PRO A 15 9.65 -10.08 0.49
N ALA A 16 10.81 -10.60 0.89
CA ALA A 16 10.89 -11.93 1.48
C ALA A 16 10.25 -12.00 2.87
N ARG A 17 10.06 -10.85 3.53
CA ARG A 17 9.48 -10.78 4.87
C ARG A 17 7.95 -10.68 4.84
N ILE A 18 7.35 -10.44 3.67
CA ILE A 18 5.91 -10.21 3.59
C ILE A 18 5.13 -11.47 4.00
N ASP A 19 4.21 -11.28 4.92
CA ASP A 19 3.23 -12.30 5.30
C ASP A 19 2.06 -12.23 4.31
N ILE A 20 2.11 -13.09 3.30
CA ILE A 20 1.13 -13.10 2.21
C ILE A 20 -0.26 -13.48 2.74
N ASP A 21 -0.32 -14.39 3.70
CA ASP A 21 -1.61 -14.80 4.27
C ASP A 21 -2.28 -13.65 5.02
N ALA A 22 -1.49 -12.84 5.73
CA ALA A 22 -2.03 -11.65 6.40
C ALA A 22 -2.59 -10.63 5.40
N VAL A 23 -1.88 -10.37 4.30
CA VAL A 23 -2.36 -9.46 3.25
C VAL A 23 -3.64 -10.02 2.63
N HIS A 24 -3.64 -11.29 2.26
CA HIS A 24 -4.80 -11.96 1.67
C HIS A 24 -6.02 -11.89 2.60
N ASP A 25 -5.83 -12.20 3.87
CA ASP A 25 -6.93 -12.16 4.83
C ASP A 25 -7.57 -10.78 4.91
N PHE A 26 -6.75 -9.74 5.05
CA PHE A 26 -7.31 -8.39 5.12
C PHE A 26 -7.98 -7.97 3.82
N VAL A 27 -7.30 -8.11 2.69
CA VAL A 27 -7.84 -7.65 1.41
C VAL A 27 -9.09 -8.41 1.01
N SER A 28 -9.09 -9.72 1.13
CA SER A 28 -10.21 -10.56 0.72
C SER A 28 -11.43 -10.42 1.63
N ASN A 29 -11.23 -10.25 2.93
CA ASN A 29 -12.31 -10.29 3.92
C ASN A 29 -12.72 -8.93 4.47
N HIS A 30 -11.84 -7.92 4.39
CA HIS A 30 -12.08 -6.64 5.06
C HIS A 30 -11.92 -5.41 4.18
N SER A 31 -11.43 -5.54 2.94
CA SER A 31 -11.32 -4.40 2.05
C SER A 31 -12.60 -4.17 1.25
N TYR A 32 -12.83 -2.91 0.86
CA TYR A 32 -13.93 -2.59 -0.04
C TYR A 32 -13.50 -2.70 -1.52
N TRP A 33 -12.18 -2.69 -1.80
CA TRP A 33 -11.69 -2.61 -3.19
C TRP A 33 -11.46 -3.96 -3.85
N ALA A 34 -11.28 -5.05 -3.09
CA ALA A 34 -11.03 -6.37 -3.67
C ALA A 34 -11.58 -7.51 -2.81
N PRO A 35 -12.88 -7.45 -2.42
CA PRO A 35 -13.48 -8.55 -1.65
C PRO A 35 -13.43 -9.84 -2.46
N GLY A 36 -13.09 -10.93 -1.78
CA GLY A 36 -13.05 -12.25 -2.40
C GLY A 36 -11.83 -12.54 -3.26
N ARG A 37 -10.82 -11.68 -3.25
CA ARG A 37 -9.57 -11.95 -3.98
C ARG A 37 -8.96 -13.26 -3.47
N SER A 38 -8.56 -14.16 -4.40
CA SER A 38 -7.96 -15.42 -4.01
C SER A 38 -6.55 -15.23 -3.47
N ARG A 39 -6.09 -16.19 -2.66
CA ARG A 39 -4.73 -16.15 -2.13
C ARG A 39 -3.69 -16.25 -3.25
N GLN A 40 -3.97 -17.08 -4.26
CA GLN A 40 -3.06 -17.21 -5.40
C GLN A 40 -2.89 -15.88 -6.14
N VAL A 41 -3.97 -15.17 -6.40
CA VAL A 41 -3.91 -13.86 -7.04
C VAL A 41 -3.15 -12.87 -6.17
N GLN A 42 -3.39 -12.86 -4.86
CA GLN A 42 -2.65 -11.98 -3.95
C GLN A 42 -1.15 -12.26 -3.98
N GLU A 43 -0.76 -13.52 -3.98
CA GLU A 43 0.66 -13.90 -4.08
C GLU A 43 1.28 -13.42 -5.39
N GLU A 44 0.59 -13.59 -6.50
CA GLU A 44 1.04 -13.14 -7.81
C GLU A 44 1.22 -11.61 -7.84
N LEU A 45 0.26 -10.87 -7.30
CA LEU A 45 0.32 -9.42 -7.29
C LEU A 45 1.49 -8.89 -6.45
N ILE A 46 1.79 -9.54 -5.34
CA ILE A 46 2.95 -9.17 -4.51
C ILE A 46 4.24 -9.48 -5.27
N ALA A 47 4.32 -10.63 -5.93
CA ALA A 47 5.50 -11.00 -6.71
C ALA A 47 5.76 -10.06 -7.88
N GLN A 48 4.72 -9.50 -8.48
CA GLN A 48 4.80 -8.60 -9.64
C GLN A 48 4.98 -7.13 -9.24
N ALA A 49 4.85 -6.80 -7.96
CA ALA A 49 4.97 -5.43 -7.50
C ALA A 49 6.40 -4.90 -7.70
N ILE A 50 6.52 -3.61 -8.05
CA ILE A 50 7.84 -2.98 -8.14
C ILE A 50 8.40 -2.62 -6.76
N ARG A 51 7.52 -2.49 -5.76
CA ARG A 51 7.91 -2.29 -4.37
C ARG A 51 6.76 -2.68 -3.45
N VAL A 52 7.12 -3.26 -2.32
CA VAL A 52 6.19 -3.49 -1.21
C VAL A 52 6.79 -2.88 0.05
N VAL A 53 5.95 -2.36 0.92
CA VAL A 53 6.36 -1.91 2.26
C VAL A 53 5.34 -2.46 3.24
N ALA A 54 5.82 -2.99 4.34
CA ALA A 54 4.94 -3.47 5.39
C ALA A 54 5.28 -2.84 6.73
N LEU A 55 4.27 -2.76 7.57
CA LEU A 55 4.36 -2.27 8.94
C LEU A 55 4.26 -3.47 9.88
N TYR A 56 5.18 -3.54 10.83
CA TYR A 56 5.26 -4.64 11.80
C TYR A 56 5.22 -4.08 13.21
N ARG A 57 4.63 -4.85 14.10
CA ARG A 57 4.78 -4.62 15.53
C ARG A 57 5.18 -5.92 16.20
N ASP A 58 6.33 -5.90 16.91
CA ASP A 58 6.86 -7.09 17.59
C ASP A 58 6.95 -8.29 16.65
N GLY A 59 7.34 -8.05 15.39
CA GLY A 59 7.48 -9.08 14.36
C GLY A 59 6.20 -9.47 13.63
N GLU A 60 5.05 -8.99 14.07
CA GLU A 60 3.76 -9.28 13.43
C GLU A 60 3.42 -8.19 12.41
N GLN A 61 3.03 -8.60 11.20
CA GLN A 61 2.65 -7.68 10.13
C GLN A 61 1.27 -7.09 10.41
N VAL A 62 1.20 -5.77 10.54
CA VAL A 62 -0.03 -5.05 10.91
C VAL A 62 -0.43 -3.99 9.88
N GLY A 63 0.31 -3.85 8.80
CA GLY A 63 -0.01 -2.94 7.71
C GLY A 63 0.78 -3.28 6.46
N PHE A 64 0.32 -2.75 5.32
CA PHE A 64 0.90 -3.10 4.04
C PHE A 64 0.60 -2.03 3.00
N ALA A 65 1.47 -1.91 2.01
CA ALA A 65 1.26 -1.09 0.81
C ALA A 65 2.01 -1.71 -0.35
N ARG A 66 1.43 -1.64 -1.54
CA ARG A 66 1.99 -2.24 -2.75
C ARG A 66 2.05 -1.18 -3.85
N ALA A 67 3.18 -1.12 -4.56
CA ALA A 67 3.39 -0.23 -5.69
C ALA A 67 3.52 -1.04 -6.99
N VAL A 68 2.82 -0.61 -8.02
CA VAL A 68 2.78 -1.25 -9.33
C VAL A 68 3.21 -0.23 -10.37
N GLY A 69 3.94 -0.66 -11.40
CA GLY A 69 4.31 0.22 -12.50
C GLY A 69 5.77 0.16 -12.86
N ASP A 70 6.36 1.30 -13.14
CA ASP A 70 7.75 1.42 -13.56
C ASP A 70 8.34 2.75 -13.03
N SER A 71 9.53 3.11 -13.52
CA SER A 71 10.20 4.32 -13.06
C SER A 71 9.55 5.63 -13.56
N HIS A 72 8.52 5.56 -14.40
CA HIS A 72 7.83 6.72 -14.94
C HIS A 72 6.41 6.90 -14.41
N LEU A 73 5.75 5.80 -14.04
CA LEU A 73 4.39 5.85 -13.50
C LEU A 73 4.23 4.75 -12.47
N VAL A 74 3.84 5.13 -11.27
CA VAL A 74 3.59 4.20 -10.18
C VAL A 74 2.13 4.28 -9.76
N TYR A 75 1.50 3.13 -9.61
CA TYR A 75 0.16 3.00 -9.08
C TYR A 75 0.21 2.40 -7.67
N LEU A 76 -0.39 3.09 -6.72
CA LEU A 76 -0.43 2.65 -5.32
C LEU A 76 -1.67 1.80 -5.07
N ALA A 77 -1.49 0.62 -4.47
CA ALA A 77 -2.57 -0.34 -4.27
C ALA A 77 -2.44 -1.06 -2.92
N ASP A 78 -3.56 -1.62 -2.47
CA ASP A 78 -3.63 -2.48 -1.29
C ASP A 78 -3.04 -1.85 -0.03
N VAL A 79 -3.32 -0.56 0.21
CA VAL A 79 -2.83 0.14 1.39
C VAL A 79 -3.77 -0.10 2.56
N TYR A 80 -3.24 -0.60 3.67
CA TYR A 80 -4.04 -0.72 4.89
C TYR A 80 -3.17 -0.72 6.14
N VAL A 81 -3.78 -0.37 7.26
CA VAL A 81 -3.29 -0.61 8.62
C VAL A 81 -4.44 -1.32 9.34
N LEU A 82 -4.13 -2.37 10.08
CA LEU A 82 -5.16 -3.11 10.82
C LEU A 82 -5.90 -2.18 11.80
N PRO A 83 -7.22 -2.39 11.99
CA PRO A 83 -8.03 -1.49 12.82
C PRO A 83 -7.47 -1.23 14.22
N GLU A 84 -6.91 -2.27 14.86
CA GLU A 84 -6.35 -2.18 16.21
C GLU A 84 -5.16 -1.22 16.32
N HIS A 85 -4.52 -0.91 15.20
CA HIS A 85 -3.33 -0.09 15.14
C HIS A 85 -3.58 1.30 14.52
N ARG A 86 -4.83 1.63 14.21
CA ARG A 86 -5.20 2.93 13.64
C ARG A 86 -5.24 4.02 14.70
N GLY A 87 -5.22 5.28 14.25
CA GLY A 87 -5.29 6.43 15.15
C GLY A 87 -3.96 6.80 15.79
N ARG A 88 -2.85 6.30 15.27
CA ARG A 88 -1.50 6.53 15.79
C ARG A 88 -0.56 7.16 14.77
N GLY A 89 -1.08 7.60 13.62
CA GLY A 89 -0.26 8.16 12.55
C GLY A 89 0.53 7.13 11.74
N LEU A 90 0.26 5.84 11.91
CA LEU A 90 1.02 4.78 11.26
C LEU A 90 0.74 4.70 9.77
N GLY A 91 -0.47 5.03 9.32
CA GLY A 91 -0.78 5.10 7.90
C GLY A 91 0.03 6.17 7.19
N VAL A 92 0.23 7.31 7.84
CA VAL A 92 1.07 8.38 7.31
C VAL A 92 2.53 7.92 7.21
N GLU A 93 3.03 7.23 8.24
CA GLU A 93 4.41 6.72 8.23
C GLU A 93 4.61 5.65 7.15
N LEU A 94 3.64 4.76 6.98
CA LEU A 94 3.66 3.74 5.93
C LEU A 94 3.73 4.38 4.54
N LEU A 95 2.89 5.39 4.29
CA LEU A 95 2.86 6.08 3.01
C LEU A 95 4.11 6.93 2.78
N ARG A 96 4.63 7.56 3.84
CA ARG A 96 5.89 8.32 3.73
C ARG A 96 7.03 7.39 3.30
N GLU A 97 7.09 6.21 3.90
CA GLU A 97 8.11 5.22 3.53
C GLU A 97 7.94 4.77 2.09
N MET A 98 6.70 4.47 1.70
CA MET A 98 6.40 3.97 0.36
C MET A 98 6.69 5.03 -0.71
N ILE A 99 6.30 6.27 -0.49
CA ILE A 99 6.32 7.34 -1.50
C ILE A 99 7.57 8.20 -1.37
N ASP A 100 7.68 8.94 -0.28
CA ASP A 100 8.71 10.00 -0.15
C ASP A 100 10.11 9.44 0.10
N ASN A 101 10.22 8.38 0.88
CA ASN A 101 11.51 7.79 1.25
C ASN A 101 11.96 6.67 0.34
N GLY A 102 11.16 6.35 -0.68
CA GLY A 102 11.45 5.26 -1.59
C GLY A 102 12.12 5.70 -2.89
N PRO A 103 12.46 4.75 -3.74
CA PRO A 103 13.18 5.02 -4.99
C PRO A 103 12.34 5.72 -6.06
N TYR A 104 11.02 5.82 -5.88
CA TYR A 104 10.12 6.40 -6.87
C TYR A 104 9.54 7.74 -6.41
N ALA A 105 10.19 8.43 -5.47
CA ALA A 105 9.68 9.67 -4.88
C ALA A 105 9.42 10.77 -5.92
N GLU A 106 10.26 10.85 -6.96
CA GLU A 106 10.16 11.87 -8.00
C GLU A 106 9.29 11.43 -9.19
N THR A 107 8.70 10.25 -9.11
CA THR A 107 7.90 9.67 -10.20
C THR A 107 6.45 10.16 -10.10
N ARG A 108 5.72 10.05 -11.19
CA ARG A 108 4.28 10.29 -11.19
C ARG A 108 3.57 9.13 -10.49
N TRP A 109 2.68 9.47 -9.55
CA TRP A 109 1.90 8.48 -8.80
C TRP A 109 0.41 8.61 -9.11
N MET A 110 -0.29 7.49 -9.11
CA MET A 110 -1.74 7.42 -9.23
C MET A 110 -2.30 6.43 -8.23
N LEU A 111 -3.57 6.64 -7.85
CA LEU A 111 -4.29 5.70 -6.99
C LEU A 111 -5.79 5.89 -7.17
N HIS A 112 -6.56 4.93 -6.66
CA HIS A 112 -8.00 5.05 -6.47
C HIS A 112 -8.30 4.97 -4.99
N THR A 113 -9.18 5.82 -4.50
CA THR A 113 -9.66 5.77 -3.11
C THR A 113 -11.11 6.22 -3.04
N ALA A 114 -11.89 5.56 -2.18
CA ALA A 114 -13.27 5.94 -1.93
C ALA A 114 -13.38 6.89 -0.73
N ASP A 115 -12.46 6.80 0.24
CA ASP A 115 -12.66 7.39 1.56
C ASP A 115 -11.42 8.04 2.19
N ALA A 116 -10.29 8.07 1.50
CA ALA A 116 -9.03 8.54 2.08
C ALA A 116 -8.41 9.73 1.32
N HIS A 117 -9.19 10.52 0.60
CA HIS A 117 -8.68 11.63 -0.18
C HIS A 117 -7.82 12.60 0.64
N LYS A 118 -8.25 12.95 1.85
CA LYS A 118 -7.51 13.88 2.71
C LYS A 118 -6.15 13.33 3.12
N LEU A 119 -6.06 12.04 3.37
CA LEU A 119 -4.80 11.39 3.69
C LEU A 119 -3.81 11.54 2.54
N TYR A 120 -4.25 11.25 1.33
CA TYR A 120 -3.39 11.30 0.16
C TYR A 120 -3.04 12.73 -0.28
N GLU A 121 -3.91 13.69 -0.02
CA GLU A 121 -3.59 15.09 -0.26
C GLU A 121 -2.34 15.55 0.49
N ARG A 122 -2.06 14.95 1.65
CA ARG A 122 -0.85 15.23 2.44
C ARG A 122 0.43 14.85 1.69
N PHE A 123 0.33 13.98 0.70
CA PHE A 123 1.45 13.52 -0.13
C PHE A 123 1.43 14.12 -1.53
N GLY A 124 0.66 15.18 -1.73
CA GLY A 124 0.61 15.89 -3.01
C GLY A 124 -0.38 15.35 -4.02
N PHE A 125 -1.20 14.36 -3.65
CA PHE A 125 -2.23 13.85 -4.55
C PHE A 125 -3.40 14.83 -4.64
N GLY A 126 -3.97 14.92 -5.82
CA GLY A 126 -5.16 15.71 -6.09
C GLY A 126 -6.00 15.03 -7.16
N PRO A 127 -7.10 15.66 -7.59
CA PRO A 127 -7.90 15.09 -8.67
C PRO A 127 -7.04 14.83 -9.91
N ALA A 128 -7.27 13.69 -10.56
CA ALA A 128 -6.57 13.38 -11.79
C ALA A 128 -6.90 14.39 -12.88
N SER A 129 -5.96 14.59 -13.83
CA SER A 129 -6.20 15.50 -14.95
C SER A 129 -7.35 14.98 -15.83
N ASP A 130 -7.95 15.87 -16.61
CA ASP A 130 -9.00 15.52 -17.55
C ASP A 130 -8.51 14.65 -18.72
N ARG A 131 -7.20 14.41 -18.79
CA ARG A 131 -6.59 13.52 -19.77
C ARG A 131 -6.59 12.07 -19.35
N VAL A 132 -6.89 11.77 -18.09
CA VAL A 132 -6.92 10.40 -17.59
C VAL A 132 -8.19 9.72 -18.09
N MET A 133 -8.00 8.52 -18.65
CA MET A 133 -9.12 7.67 -19.07
C MET A 133 -8.96 6.31 -18.39
N GLU A 134 -10.06 5.74 -17.99
CA GLU A 134 -10.09 4.44 -17.35
C GLU A 134 -11.02 3.51 -18.12
N ARG A 135 -10.58 2.26 -18.30
CA ARG A 135 -11.48 1.21 -18.77
C ARG A 135 -11.67 0.21 -17.63
N ALA A 136 -12.92 0.08 -17.18
CA ALA A 136 -13.26 -0.81 -16.08
C ALA A 136 -12.92 -2.27 -16.45
N ARG A 137 -12.60 -3.05 -15.42
CA ARG A 137 -12.34 -4.48 -15.56
C ARG A 137 -13.56 -5.18 -16.14
N ARG A 138 -13.33 -6.04 -17.10
CA ARG A 138 -14.38 -6.89 -17.69
C ARG A 138 -14.39 -8.22 -16.95
N THR A 139 -15.56 -8.66 -16.55
CA THR A 139 -15.73 -9.95 -15.86
C THR A 139 -16.06 -11.05 -16.83
#